data_537ea910bc42a1fe6a5afcf315193f9a
#
_entry.id   537ea910bc42a1fe6a5afcf315193f9a
#
_cell.length_a   1.000
_cell.length_b   1.000
_cell.length_c   1.000
_cell.angle_alpha   90.00
_cell.angle_beta   90.00
_cell.angle_gamma   90.00
#
_symmetry.space_group_name_H-M   'P 1'
#
loop_
_entity.id
_entity.type
_entity.pdbx_description
1 polymer ?
#
loop_
_entity_poly.entity_id
_entity_poly.type
_entity_poly.pdbx_seq_one_letter_code
_entity_poly.pdbx_strand_id
1 'polypeptide(L)'
;MKRNGTLLNQKYRSLLVATLAMTASTYLSGILDGIMVGQILGTVELYAINLTTSIIFLRSIPIALFTFGGNTLSVIFKSKRDQQSADTVFTLSFWAGVLSTVVMSVIGIAVMEPTAQLLAQGKEELVGLVVDYLLPLWVLTPLVAVVNQTAAYARTDSMRKLATALPIVANVINLICDYIYMAIFGWGVAGAGWATVTGYLVGAALTLIYFFSKQRTVHFTKAAIKKLKMLGKIFSIGLPSALIYVCNFLRLFFTNAIILSFTGVMGGKIASVSFSLNSLAFILVEGASMTLLPILGALYGEKDANGQRLTLRYGMFATVFFSVLVLIVSELFPIPLASLYGLTEPAVTEVFAVTFRIFSVNIPILAVIYVMRTFFQATKQRGLANLLVMLDGVLTIVPLMFWFAHYDIYWLWVSFPVSKAVTVLITLIAMVISKKLRHKKNILGIEEEDGVMYDFSIKNEISEAILASEEAMAFCEKNGVPENTVNAVGVTVEELCHNIATYANTGGNNAVDVCVRVLPDKVNVRLRDNGAEFDPTDYIDNSGKRITGLQLVRMLSSSVEYNRVLGFNVTNVAVNYS
;
A
#
# COMPACT_ATOMS: atom_id res chain seq x y z
N MET A 1 -32.01 8.50 13.57
CA MET A 1 -30.59 8.99 13.37
C MET A 1 -29.89 8.19 12.27
N LYS A 2 -28.80 8.68 11.67
CA LYS A 2 -27.99 7.93 10.69
C LYS A 2 -26.51 8.05 11.05
N ARG A 3 -25.71 7.04 10.73
CA ARG A 3 -24.27 7.08 10.92
C ARG A 3 -23.64 8.15 10.01
N ASN A 4 -22.95 9.13 10.62
CA ASN A 4 -22.37 10.27 9.91
C ASN A 4 -20.94 10.02 9.43
N GLY A 5 -20.28 8.96 9.90
CA GLY A 5 -18.91 8.58 9.54
C GLY A 5 -17.82 9.52 10.05
N THR A 6 -18.11 10.41 10.98
CA THR A 6 -17.17 11.39 11.54
C THR A 6 -15.92 10.71 12.11
N LEU A 7 -16.08 9.64 12.90
CA LEU A 7 -14.99 8.87 13.49
C LEU A 7 -14.04 8.31 12.41
N LEU A 8 -14.60 7.67 11.39
CA LEU A 8 -13.83 7.05 10.31
C LEU A 8 -13.09 8.10 9.48
N ASN A 9 -13.73 9.24 9.23
CA ASN A 9 -13.11 10.35 8.49
C ASN A 9 -11.98 11.00 9.29
N GLN A 10 -12.17 11.25 10.59
CA GLN A 10 -11.10 11.75 11.47
C GLN A 10 -9.91 10.78 11.48
N LYS A 11 -10.15 9.48 11.58
CA LYS A 11 -9.09 8.48 11.54
C LYS A 11 -8.38 8.43 10.21
N TYR A 12 -9.14 8.49 9.10
CA TYR A 12 -8.56 8.56 7.77
C TYR A 12 -7.63 9.77 7.62
N ARG A 13 -8.08 10.97 8.03
CA ARG A 13 -7.27 12.19 7.98
C ARG A 13 -6.01 12.09 8.84
N SER A 14 -6.11 11.53 10.04
CA SER A 14 -4.96 11.33 10.93
C SER A 14 -3.92 10.40 10.34
N LEU A 15 -4.33 9.31 9.68
CA LEU A 15 -3.43 8.37 9.03
C LEU A 15 -2.91 8.88 7.69
N LEU A 16 -3.67 9.73 7.00
CA LEU A 16 -3.32 10.27 5.69
C LEU A 16 -1.98 11.02 5.72
N VAL A 17 -1.78 11.88 6.72
CA VAL A 17 -0.52 12.64 6.85
C VAL A 17 0.68 11.69 7.00
N ALA A 18 0.53 10.65 7.82
CA ALA A 18 1.60 9.68 8.04
C ALA A 18 1.89 8.84 6.77
N THR A 19 0.85 8.43 6.04
CA THR A 19 1.03 7.67 4.80
C THR A 19 1.57 8.52 3.65
N LEU A 20 1.15 9.78 3.54
CA LEU A 20 1.74 10.73 2.58
C LEU A 20 3.22 10.98 2.87
N ALA A 21 3.60 11.15 4.14
CA ALA A 21 5.01 11.29 4.52
C ALA A 21 5.83 10.03 4.19
N MET A 22 5.25 8.85 4.39
CA MET A 22 5.89 7.58 4.06
C MET A 22 6.08 7.41 2.54
N THR A 23 5.05 7.68 1.74
CA THR A 23 5.15 7.62 0.27
C THR A 23 6.08 8.69 -0.27
N ALA A 24 6.03 9.93 0.28
CA ALA A 24 6.98 10.97 -0.08
C ALA A 24 8.43 10.54 0.19
N SER A 25 8.71 9.96 1.34
CA SER A 25 10.05 9.42 1.65
C SER A 25 10.50 8.33 0.67
N THR A 26 9.56 7.56 0.12
CA THR A 26 9.86 6.48 -0.82
C THR A 26 10.18 7.01 -2.22
N TYR A 27 9.38 7.98 -2.71
CA TYR A 27 9.49 8.47 -4.09
C TYR A 27 10.42 9.68 -4.24
N LEU A 28 10.57 10.51 -3.19
CA LEU A 28 11.31 11.76 -3.26
C LEU A 28 12.79 11.55 -3.64
N SER A 29 13.41 10.49 -3.14
CA SER A 29 14.81 10.15 -3.50
C SER A 29 14.95 9.94 -5.00
N GLY A 30 14.08 9.11 -5.61
CA GLY A 30 14.13 8.87 -7.06
C GLY A 30 13.77 10.09 -7.91
N ILE A 31 12.92 10.99 -7.40
CA ILE A 31 12.60 12.26 -8.06
C ILE A 31 13.81 13.18 -8.08
N LEU A 32 14.47 13.34 -6.92
CA LEU A 32 15.66 14.18 -6.79
C LEU A 32 16.83 13.62 -7.60
N ASP A 33 17.05 12.32 -7.57
CA ASP A 33 18.03 11.64 -8.41
C ASP A 33 17.78 11.91 -9.90
N GLY A 34 16.53 11.72 -10.37
CA GLY A 34 16.16 12.01 -11.76
C GLY A 34 16.36 13.49 -12.15
N ILE A 35 16.07 14.44 -11.26
CA ILE A 35 16.31 15.87 -11.48
C ILE A 35 17.83 16.13 -11.58
N MET A 36 18.62 15.56 -10.68
CA MET A 36 20.08 15.74 -10.69
C MET A 36 20.69 15.15 -11.95
N VAL A 37 20.32 13.95 -12.35
CA VAL A 37 20.78 13.35 -13.61
C VAL A 37 20.40 14.23 -14.79
N GLY A 38 19.14 14.65 -14.89
CA GLY A 38 18.66 15.48 -16.00
C GLY A 38 19.33 16.84 -16.10
N GLN A 39 19.65 17.48 -14.96
CA GLN A 39 20.30 18.79 -14.90
C GLN A 39 21.83 18.73 -15.09
N ILE A 40 22.48 17.70 -14.56
CA ILE A 40 23.95 17.60 -14.55
C ILE A 40 24.45 16.90 -15.81
N LEU A 41 23.80 15.80 -16.20
CA LEU A 41 24.26 14.97 -17.32
C LEU A 41 23.48 15.24 -18.61
N GLY A 42 22.16 15.38 -18.49
CA GLY A 42 21.27 15.61 -19.61
C GLY A 42 20.13 14.60 -19.74
N THR A 43 19.25 14.86 -20.71
CA THR A 43 18.01 14.06 -20.88
C THR A 43 18.26 12.74 -21.64
N VAL A 44 19.34 12.61 -22.40
CA VAL A 44 19.74 11.34 -23.04
C VAL A 44 20.21 10.36 -21.98
N GLU A 45 21.05 10.81 -21.06
CA GLU A 45 21.57 10.04 -19.93
C GLU A 45 20.44 9.64 -18.99
N LEU A 46 19.51 10.55 -18.70
CA LEU A 46 18.29 10.25 -17.94
C LEU A 46 17.46 9.15 -18.63
N TYR A 47 17.36 9.21 -19.96
CA TYR A 47 16.65 8.16 -20.71
C TYR A 47 17.39 6.82 -20.65
N ALA A 48 18.71 6.81 -20.80
CA ALA A 48 19.52 5.60 -20.68
C ALA A 48 19.32 4.92 -19.32
N ILE A 49 19.31 5.69 -18.22
CA ILE A 49 19.01 5.19 -16.88
C ILE A 49 17.57 4.63 -16.81
N ASN A 50 16.59 5.33 -17.37
CA ASN A 50 15.19 4.87 -17.37
C ASN A 50 15.00 3.55 -18.15
N LEU A 51 15.75 3.28 -19.21
CA LEU A 51 15.75 1.98 -19.90
C LEU A 51 16.11 0.83 -18.95
N THR A 52 17.05 1.06 -18.02
CA THR A 52 17.48 0.04 -17.04
C THR A 52 16.48 -0.18 -15.92
N THR A 53 15.45 0.67 -15.78
CA THR A 53 14.41 0.51 -14.72
C THR A 53 13.67 -0.83 -14.84
N SER A 54 13.53 -1.37 -16.06
CA SER A 54 12.99 -2.71 -16.26
C SER A 54 13.86 -3.77 -15.55
N ILE A 55 15.20 -3.65 -15.62
CA ILE A 55 16.14 -4.55 -14.93
C ILE A 55 16.04 -4.40 -13.41
N ILE A 56 15.77 -3.18 -12.90
CA ILE A 56 15.53 -2.95 -11.47
C ILE A 56 14.32 -3.78 -11.00
N PHE A 57 13.23 -3.84 -11.77
CA PHE A 57 12.09 -4.67 -11.43
C PHE A 57 12.40 -6.17 -11.59
N LEU A 58 13.15 -6.57 -12.60
CA LEU A 58 13.57 -7.95 -12.81
C LEU A 58 14.36 -8.49 -11.60
N ARG A 59 15.39 -7.74 -11.15
CA ARG A 59 16.19 -8.13 -9.97
C ARG A 59 15.38 -8.12 -8.66
N SER A 60 14.31 -7.35 -8.59
CA SER A 60 13.46 -7.27 -7.41
C SER A 60 12.52 -8.48 -7.25
N ILE A 61 12.35 -9.31 -8.29
CA ILE A 61 11.51 -10.52 -8.24
C ILE A 61 11.98 -11.48 -7.14
N PRO A 62 13.23 -11.99 -7.14
CA PRO A 62 13.71 -12.88 -6.09
C PRO A 62 13.77 -12.20 -4.73
N ILE A 63 14.10 -10.90 -4.66
CA ILE A 63 14.12 -10.13 -3.42
C ILE A 63 12.74 -10.15 -2.78
N ALA A 64 11.69 -9.79 -3.52
CA ALA A 64 10.31 -9.76 -3.03
C ALA A 64 9.83 -11.16 -2.63
N LEU A 65 10.11 -12.17 -3.45
CA LEU A 65 9.70 -13.55 -3.22
C LEU A 65 10.21 -14.06 -1.87
N PHE A 66 11.50 -13.95 -1.62
CA PHE A 66 12.11 -14.48 -0.41
C PHE A 66 11.88 -13.57 0.82
N THR A 67 11.84 -12.25 0.62
CA THR A 67 11.54 -11.30 1.72
C THR A 67 10.12 -11.49 2.25
N PHE A 68 9.11 -11.41 1.38
CA PHE A 68 7.72 -11.49 1.83
C PHE A 68 7.32 -12.93 2.19
N GLY A 69 7.76 -13.92 1.41
CA GLY A 69 7.49 -15.33 1.70
C GLY A 69 8.12 -15.78 3.02
N GLY A 70 9.39 -15.46 3.23
CA GLY A 70 10.12 -15.80 4.45
C GLY A 70 9.58 -15.08 5.69
N ASN A 71 9.41 -13.76 5.60
CA ASN A 71 8.93 -12.97 6.74
C ASN A 71 7.52 -13.42 7.17
N THR A 72 6.59 -13.56 6.24
CA THR A 72 5.21 -14.01 6.54
C THR A 72 5.20 -15.39 7.17
N LEU A 73 5.93 -16.36 6.61
CA LEU A 73 5.99 -17.72 7.14
C LEU A 73 6.67 -17.79 8.52
N SER A 74 7.71 -16.98 8.74
CA SER A 74 8.38 -16.86 10.05
C SER A 74 7.42 -16.33 11.12
N VAL A 75 6.63 -15.29 10.81
CA VAL A 75 5.61 -14.76 11.73
C VAL A 75 4.55 -15.82 12.06
N ILE A 76 4.10 -16.62 11.07
CA ILE A 76 3.15 -17.71 11.30
C ILE A 76 3.73 -18.77 12.28
N PHE A 77 5.00 -19.12 12.15
CA PHE A 77 5.62 -20.07 13.09
C PHE A 77 5.82 -19.46 14.48
N LYS A 78 6.22 -18.19 14.58
CA LYS A 78 6.29 -17.47 15.85
C LYS A 78 4.93 -17.45 16.58
N SER A 79 3.84 -17.19 15.88
CA SER A 79 2.50 -17.19 16.48
C SER A 79 2.07 -18.57 17.00
N LYS A 80 2.62 -19.65 16.41
CA LYS A 80 2.44 -21.03 16.88
C LYS A 80 3.46 -21.46 17.95
N ARG A 81 4.29 -20.54 18.43
CA ARG A 81 5.40 -20.77 19.38
C ARG A 81 6.45 -21.79 18.88
N ASP A 82 6.54 -22.00 17.57
CA ASP A 82 7.55 -22.85 16.93
C ASP A 82 8.76 -22.02 16.49
N GLN A 83 9.60 -21.66 17.48
CA GLN A 83 10.77 -20.83 17.24
C GLN A 83 11.79 -21.50 16.32
N GLN A 84 11.97 -22.84 16.43
CA GLN A 84 12.92 -23.57 15.60
C GLN A 84 12.55 -23.52 14.11
N SER A 85 11.27 -23.62 13.78
CA SER A 85 10.80 -23.46 12.40
C SER A 85 10.88 -22.02 11.93
N ALA A 86 10.63 -21.03 12.79
CA ALA A 86 10.81 -19.61 12.47
C ALA A 86 12.27 -19.28 12.12
N ASP A 87 13.24 -19.76 12.91
CA ASP A 87 14.68 -19.61 12.65
C ASP A 87 15.12 -20.32 11.36
N THR A 88 14.56 -21.51 11.11
CA THR A 88 14.81 -22.25 9.88
C THR A 88 14.34 -21.47 8.65
N VAL A 89 13.12 -20.92 8.70
CA VAL A 89 12.54 -20.11 7.60
C VAL A 89 13.34 -18.83 7.39
N PHE A 90 13.72 -18.13 8.48
CA PHE A 90 14.58 -16.97 8.40
C PHE A 90 15.89 -17.29 7.67
N THR A 91 16.58 -18.34 8.11
CA THR A 91 17.87 -18.76 7.53
C THR A 91 17.73 -19.10 6.05
N LEU A 92 16.72 -19.90 5.68
CA LEU A 92 16.50 -20.31 4.29
C LEU A 92 16.12 -19.13 3.41
N SER A 93 15.18 -18.28 3.84
CA SER A 93 14.74 -17.15 3.03
C SER A 93 15.84 -16.11 2.85
N PHE A 94 16.61 -15.83 3.92
CA PHE A 94 17.70 -14.86 3.86
C PHE A 94 18.76 -15.31 2.86
N TRP A 95 19.30 -16.51 3.03
CA TRP A 95 20.35 -17.00 2.15
C TRP A 95 19.85 -17.31 0.73
N ALA A 96 18.64 -17.84 0.56
CA ALA A 96 18.09 -18.05 -0.77
C ALA A 96 17.88 -16.73 -1.51
N GLY A 97 17.43 -15.68 -0.83
CA GLY A 97 17.30 -14.35 -1.41
C GLY A 97 18.65 -13.74 -1.79
N VAL A 98 19.65 -13.79 -0.90
CA VAL A 98 20.99 -13.26 -1.19
C VAL A 98 21.67 -14.07 -2.29
N LEU A 99 21.67 -15.40 -2.20
CA LEU A 99 22.33 -16.25 -3.20
C LEU A 99 21.67 -16.13 -4.59
N SER A 100 20.35 -16.07 -4.66
CA SER A 100 19.65 -15.87 -5.93
C SER A 100 20.02 -14.53 -6.58
N THR A 101 20.18 -13.48 -5.77
CA THR A 101 20.62 -12.17 -6.28
C THR A 101 22.11 -12.13 -6.67
N VAL A 102 22.98 -12.84 -5.96
CA VAL A 102 24.38 -13.01 -6.36
C VAL A 102 24.47 -13.75 -7.69
N VAL A 103 23.77 -14.88 -7.83
CA VAL A 103 23.74 -15.63 -9.11
C VAL A 103 23.22 -14.74 -10.23
N MET A 104 22.15 -14.00 -9.98
CA MET A 104 21.56 -13.08 -10.95
C MET A 104 22.54 -11.96 -11.33
N SER A 105 23.31 -11.43 -10.37
CA SER A 105 24.35 -10.42 -10.64
C SER A 105 25.46 -10.98 -11.52
N VAL A 106 25.96 -12.17 -11.22
CA VAL A 106 27.02 -12.82 -12.03
C VAL A 106 26.54 -13.05 -13.47
N ILE A 107 25.33 -13.59 -13.63
CA ILE A 107 24.73 -13.78 -14.95
C ILE A 107 24.52 -12.41 -15.64
N GLY A 108 23.96 -11.43 -14.92
CA GLY A 108 23.67 -10.10 -15.45
C GLY A 108 24.93 -9.36 -15.94
N ILE A 109 26.05 -9.50 -15.21
CA ILE A 109 27.34 -8.96 -15.63
C ILE A 109 27.86 -9.70 -16.88
N ALA A 110 27.74 -11.02 -16.92
CA ALA A 110 28.19 -11.84 -18.05
C ALA A 110 27.42 -11.54 -19.35
N VAL A 111 26.14 -11.18 -19.27
CA VAL A 111 25.27 -10.84 -20.41
C VAL A 111 24.97 -9.34 -20.50
N MET A 112 25.80 -8.50 -19.91
CA MET A 112 25.53 -7.06 -19.75
C MET A 112 25.43 -6.34 -21.10
N GLU A 113 26.40 -6.58 -21.99
CA GLU A 113 26.44 -5.95 -23.30
C GLU A 113 25.28 -6.39 -24.21
N PRO A 114 24.96 -7.68 -24.37
CA PRO A 114 23.74 -8.11 -25.07
C PRO A 114 22.46 -7.52 -24.48
N THR A 115 22.40 -7.37 -23.15
CA THR A 115 21.25 -6.76 -22.47
C THR A 115 21.15 -5.27 -22.81
N ALA A 116 22.27 -4.54 -22.83
CA ALA A 116 22.29 -3.13 -23.21
C ALA A 116 21.88 -2.94 -24.67
N GLN A 117 22.38 -3.78 -25.59
CA GLN A 117 21.97 -3.78 -26.99
C GLN A 117 20.48 -4.03 -27.16
N LEU A 118 19.93 -4.97 -26.41
CA LEU A 118 18.49 -5.26 -26.41
C LEU A 118 17.65 -4.07 -25.90
N LEU A 119 18.04 -3.46 -24.78
CA LEU A 119 17.33 -2.32 -24.19
C LEU A 119 17.43 -1.06 -25.07
N ALA A 120 18.60 -0.79 -25.61
CA ALA A 120 18.86 0.34 -26.49
C ALA A 120 18.50 0.07 -27.96
N GLN A 121 18.05 -1.15 -28.29
CA GLN A 121 17.72 -1.58 -29.67
C GLN A 121 18.85 -1.30 -30.66
N GLY A 122 20.10 -1.53 -30.25
CA GLY A 122 21.29 -1.33 -31.08
C GLY A 122 21.66 0.14 -31.39
N LYS A 123 21.00 1.11 -30.71
CA LYS A 123 21.38 2.54 -30.84
C LYS A 123 22.68 2.80 -30.10
N GLU A 124 23.78 2.97 -30.82
CA GLU A 124 25.14 3.14 -30.26
C GLU A 124 25.21 4.26 -29.20
N GLU A 125 24.51 5.37 -29.44
CA GLU A 125 24.42 6.50 -28.51
C GLU A 125 23.94 6.09 -27.11
N LEU A 126 23.05 5.09 -27.00
CA LEU A 126 22.48 4.64 -25.74
C LEU A 126 23.19 3.42 -25.17
N VAL A 127 23.75 2.54 -26.00
CA VAL A 127 24.35 1.26 -25.55
C VAL A 127 25.44 1.50 -24.52
N GLY A 128 26.38 2.42 -24.80
CA GLY A 128 27.48 2.76 -23.88
C GLY A 128 26.96 3.26 -22.53
N LEU A 129 25.98 4.19 -22.52
CA LEU A 129 25.40 4.75 -21.32
C LEU A 129 24.63 3.69 -20.50
N VAL A 130 23.93 2.79 -21.18
CA VAL A 130 23.22 1.68 -20.53
C VAL A 130 24.20 0.69 -19.90
N VAL A 131 25.31 0.35 -20.56
CA VAL A 131 26.38 -0.50 -20.02
C VAL A 131 26.99 0.13 -18.77
N ASP A 132 27.33 1.42 -18.83
CA ASP A 132 27.91 2.15 -17.70
C ASP A 132 27.04 2.13 -16.45
N TYR A 133 25.71 2.13 -16.61
CA TYR A 133 24.78 2.04 -15.48
C TYR A 133 24.47 0.59 -15.05
N LEU A 134 24.48 -0.37 -15.97
CA LEU A 134 24.17 -1.77 -15.65
C LEU A 134 25.20 -2.41 -14.72
N LEU A 135 26.48 -2.08 -14.87
CA LEU A 135 27.53 -2.67 -14.01
C LEU A 135 27.31 -2.37 -12.53
N PRO A 136 27.23 -1.09 -12.09
CA PRO A 136 26.93 -0.79 -10.71
C PRO A 136 25.57 -1.34 -10.26
N LEU A 137 24.55 -1.38 -11.15
CA LEU A 137 23.25 -1.94 -10.86
C LEU A 137 23.30 -3.43 -10.47
N TRP A 138 24.10 -4.23 -11.18
CA TRP A 138 24.29 -5.64 -10.86
C TRP A 138 25.08 -5.84 -9.57
N VAL A 139 26.16 -5.07 -9.34
CA VAL A 139 26.91 -5.08 -8.08
C VAL A 139 26.03 -4.70 -6.89
N LEU A 140 25.11 -3.76 -7.07
CA LEU A 140 24.14 -3.33 -6.06
C LEU A 140 23.16 -4.41 -5.64
N THR A 141 22.79 -5.33 -6.53
CA THR A 141 21.65 -6.23 -6.35
C THR A 141 21.70 -7.08 -5.08
N PRO A 142 22.80 -7.73 -4.68
CA PRO A 142 22.88 -8.45 -3.41
C PRO A 142 22.76 -7.54 -2.17
N LEU A 143 23.30 -6.32 -2.23
CA LEU A 143 23.20 -5.34 -1.14
C LEU A 143 21.74 -4.93 -0.89
N VAL A 144 20.98 -4.71 -1.96
CA VAL A 144 19.53 -4.43 -1.87
C VAL A 144 18.79 -5.59 -1.22
N ALA A 145 19.13 -6.84 -1.55
CA ALA A 145 18.52 -8.01 -0.93
C ALA A 145 18.80 -8.06 0.58
N VAL A 146 20.03 -7.82 1.01
CA VAL A 146 20.42 -7.80 2.44
C VAL A 146 19.64 -6.71 3.19
N VAL A 147 19.64 -5.48 2.66
CA VAL A 147 18.97 -4.33 3.31
C VAL A 147 17.46 -4.57 3.43
N ASN A 148 16.79 -4.95 2.33
CA ASN A 148 15.33 -5.12 2.30
C ASN A 148 14.87 -6.29 3.18
N GLN A 149 15.56 -7.42 3.15
CA GLN A 149 15.23 -8.56 4.00
C GLN A 149 15.43 -8.22 5.47
N THR A 150 16.57 -7.60 5.84
CA THR A 150 16.82 -7.18 7.22
C THR A 150 15.78 -6.17 7.69
N ALA A 151 15.41 -5.18 6.87
CA ALA A 151 14.36 -4.21 7.20
C ALA A 151 13.00 -4.89 7.44
N ALA A 152 12.63 -5.91 6.64
CA ALA A 152 11.40 -6.66 6.82
C ALA A 152 11.36 -7.42 8.15
N TYR A 153 12.44 -8.13 8.50
CA TYR A 153 12.53 -8.85 9.77
C TYR A 153 12.65 -7.91 10.97
N ALA A 154 13.43 -6.84 10.89
CA ALA A 154 13.54 -5.83 11.95
C ALA A 154 12.16 -5.19 12.28
N ARG A 155 11.31 -5.01 11.27
CA ARG A 155 9.94 -4.49 11.46
C ARG A 155 9.07 -5.45 12.28
N THR A 156 9.20 -6.75 12.06
CA THR A 156 8.45 -7.79 12.80
C THR A 156 9.04 -8.08 14.17
N ASP A 157 10.31 -7.76 14.39
CA ASP A 157 11.00 -7.88 15.67
C ASP A 157 10.91 -6.62 16.54
N SER A 158 9.91 -5.74 16.27
CA SER A 158 9.67 -4.49 17.00
C SER A 158 10.78 -3.42 16.86
N MET A 159 11.78 -3.64 16.02
CA MET A 159 12.85 -2.69 15.70
C MET A 159 12.44 -1.72 14.58
N ARG A 160 11.24 -1.12 14.70
CA ARG A 160 10.62 -0.29 13.64
C ARG A 160 11.49 0.89 13.22
N LYS A 161 12.19 1.52 14.17
CA LYS A 161 13.08 2.65 13.87
C LYS A 161 14.23 2.22 12.95
N LEU A 162 14.87 1.09 13.22
CA LEU A 162 15.93 0.55 12.38
C LEU A 162 15.38 0.14 11.01
N ALA A 163 14.24 -0.56 10.96
CA ALA A 163 13.60 -0.98 9.72
C ALA A 163 13.31 0.19 8.77
N THR A 164 12.98 1.36 9.31
CA THR A 164 12.74 2.58 8.53
C THR A 164 14.05 3.32 8.21
N ALA A 165 15.02 3.33 9.14
CA ALA A 165 16.29 4.02 8.94
C ALA A 165 17.15 3.38 7.83
N LEU A 166 17.13 2.06 7.68
CA LEU A 166 17.97 1.34 6.71
C LEU A 166 17.81 1.87 5.27
N PRO A 167 16.61 1.90 4.67
CA PRO A 167 16.45 2.44 3.32
C PRO A 167 16.59 3.97 3.26
N ILE A 168 16.20 4.71 4.30
CA ILE A 168 16.33 6.17 4.32
C ILE A 168 17.80 6.58 4.29
N VAL A 169 18.63 6.00 5.14
CA VAL A 169 20.07 6.31 5.17
C VAL A 169 20.72 5.94 3.84
N ALA A 170 20.40 4.77 3.29
CA ALA A 170 20.90 4.38 1.97
C ALA A 170 20.55 5.43 0.89
N ASN A 171 19.31 5.91 0.86
CA ASN A 171 18.87 6.91 -0.11
C ASN A 171 19.48 8.30 0.12
N VAL A 172 19.66 8.73 1.37
CA VAL A 172 20.30 10.01 1.68
C VAL A 172 21.78 10.01 1.27
N ILE A 173 22.51 8.94 1.58
CA ILE A 173 23.90 8.78 1.16
C ILE A 173 24.00 8.70 -0.36
N ASN A 174 23.11 7.97 -1.03
CA ASN A 174 23.03 7.95 -2.49
C ASN A 174 22.91 9.37 -3.05
N LEU A 175 21.94 10.17 -2.59
CA LEU A 175 21.71 11.54 -3.09
C LEU A 175 22.95 12.45 -2.92
N ILE A 176 23.66 12.33 -1.79
CA ILE A 176 24.90 13.07 -1.56
C ILE A 176 25.99 12.60 -2.53
N CYS A 177 26.14 11.28 -2.70
CA CYS A 177 27.13 10.70 -3.59
C CYS A 177 26.82 10.96 -5.07
N ASP A 178 25.53 11.07 -5.44
CA ASP A 178 25.12 11.45 -6.81
C ASP A 178 25.73 12.77 -7.23
N TYR A 179 25.59 13.80 -6.37
CA TYR A 179 26.21 15.10 -6.64
C TYR A 179 27.74 15.01 -6.73
N ILE A 180 28.37 14.30 -5.79
CA ILE A 180 29.82 14.15 -5.75
C ILE A 180 30.35 13.41 -6.98
N TYR A 181 29.74 12.29 -7.35
CA TYR A 181 30.27 11.43 -8.42
C TYR A 181 29.92 11.97 -9.81
N MET A 182 28.74 12.57 -9.99
CA MET A 182 28.35 13.14 -11.28
C MET A 182 28.93 14.54 -11.49
N ALA A 183 28.76 15.48 -10.52
CA ALA A 183 29.13 16.88 -10.71
C ALA A 183 30.59 17.18 -10.39
N ILE A 184 31.16 16.57 -9.32
CA ILE A 184 32.53 16.87 -8.88
C ILE A 184 33.55 15.97 -9.59
N PHE A 185 33.29 14.64 -9.60
CA PHE A 185 34.22 13.67 -10.19
C PHE A 185 34.01 13.47 -11.71
N GLY A 186 32.85 13.88 -12.26
CA GLY A 186 32.55 13.75 -13.67
C GLY A 186 32.43 12.32 -14.19
N TRP A 187 31.99 11.38 -13.33
CA TRP A 187 31.85 9.95 -13.70
C TRP A 187 30.65 9.67 -14.59
N GLY A 188 29.89 10.68 -14.99
CA GLY A 188 28.75 10.52 -15.87
C GLY A 188 27.66 9.58 -15.29
N VAL A 189 27.04 8.81 -16.17
CA VAL A 189 25.97 7.85 -15.80
C VAL A 189 26.45 6.76 -14.83
N ALA A 190 27.70 6.30 -14.98
CA ALA A 190 28.31 5.37 -14.03
C ALA A 190 28.35 5.95 -12.62
N GLY A 191 28.57 7.28 -12.49
CA GLY A 191 28.57 7.99 -11.21
C GLY A 191 27.26 7.82 -10.45
N ALA A 192 26.11 8.00 -11.10
CA ALA A 192 24.79 7.79 -10.53
C ALA A 192 24.60 6.33 -10.03
N GLY A 193 25.06 5.36 -10.82
CA GLY A 193 25.01 3.96 -10.43
C GLY A 193 25.87 3.65 -9.19
N TRP A 194 27.12 4.12 -9.16
CA TRP A 194 28.05 3.91 -8.05
C TRP A 194 27.62 4.67 -6.79
N ALA A 195 26.98 5.82 -6.90
CA ALA A 195 26.39 6.53 -5.78
C ALA A 195 25.32 5.68 -5.08
N THR A 196 24.46 5.03 -5.88
CA THR A 196 23.45 4.09 -5.34
C THR A 196 24.11 2.89 -4.65
N VAL A 197 25.18 2.32 -5.23
CA VAL A 197 25.98 1.24 -4.59
C VAL A 197 26.52 1.70 -3.24
N THR A 198 27.09 2.89 -3.18
CA THR A 198 27.68 3.46 -1.94
C THR A 198 26.59 3.63 -0.86
N GLY A 199 25.43 4.16 -1.22
CA GLY A 199 24.31 4.30 -0.31
C GLY A 199 23.86 2.96 0.28
N TYR A 200 23.66 1.95 -0.56
CA TYR A 200 23.26 0.62 -0.09
C TYR A 200 24.39 -0.15 0.59
N LEU A 201 25.64 0.12 0.34
CA LEU A 201 26.77 -0.43 1.09
C LEU A 201 26.73 0.05 2.55
N VAL A 202 26.50 1.36 2.75
CA VAL A 202 26.29 1.92 4.10
C VAL A 202 25.02 1.33 4.74
N GLY A 203 23.93 1.22 3.99
CA GLY A 203 22.71 0.56 4.44
C GLY A 203 22.97 -0.90 4.88
N ALA A 204 23.72 -1.66 4.10
CA ALA A 204 24.11 -3.03 4.42
C ALA A 204 25.00 -3.11 5.66
N ALA A 205 25.93 -2.20 5.85
CA ALA A 205 26.73 -2.09 7.08
C ALA A 205 25.84 -1.83 8.31
N LEU A 206 24.83 -0.98 8.19
CA LEU A 206 23.88 -0.71 9.27
C LEU A 206 23.01 -1.94 9.62
N THR A 207 22.86 -2.91 8.72
CA THR A 207 22.16 -4.17 9.06
C THR A 207 22.85 -4.95 10.15
N LEU A 208 24.16 -4.74 10.39
CA LEU A 208 24.89 -5.34 11.50
C LEU A 208 24.27 -4.99 12.84
N ILE A 209 23.66 -3.79 12.97
CA ILE A 209 22.93 -3.39 14.20
C ILE A 209 21.80 -4.38 14.50
N TYR A 210 21.07 -4.84 13.45
CA TYR A 210 20.05 -5.86 13.62
C TYR A 210 20.64 -7.20 14.04
N PHE A 211 21.71 -7.64 13.37
CA PHE A 211 22.30 -8.96 13.62
C PHE A 211 22.92 -9.09 15.02
N PHE A 212 23.43 -8.00 15.58
CA PHE A 212 23.99 -7.97 16.93
C PHE A 212 22.99 -7.53 18.01
N SER A 213 21.76 -7.17 17.65
CA SER A 213 20.75 -6.72 18.60
C SER A 213 20.17 -7.86 19.43
N LYS A 214 20.02 -7.63 20.75
CA LYS A 214 19.27 -8.51 21.65
C LYS A 214 17.75 -8.54 21.39
N GLN A 215 17.23 -7.56 20.66
CA GLN A 215 15.80 -7.49 20.30
C GLN A 215 15.45 -8.39 19.11
N ARG A 216 16.45 -8.95 18.45
CA ARG A 216 16.26 -9.89 17.35
C ARG A 216 15.66 -11.20 17.88
N THR A 217 14.54 -11.60 17.28
CA THR A 217 13.80 -12.81 17.70
C THR A 217 14.09 -14.03 16.82
N VAL A 218 14.68 -13.86 15.64
CA VAL A 218 15.03 -14.97 14.73
C VAL A 218 16.55 -15.08 14.57
N HIS A 219 17.07 -16.30 14.49
CA HIS A 219 18.50 -16.57 14.47
C HIS A 219 18.89 -17.49 13.33
N PHE A 220 20.13 -17.36 12.86
CA PHE A 220 20.65 -18.31 11.88
C PHE A 220 20.82 -19.71 12.51
N THR A 221 20.36 -20.74 11.81
CA THR A 221 20.45 -22.12 12.28
C THR A 221 20.99 -23.06 11.21
N LYS A 222 21.93 -23.97 11.61
CA LYS A 222 22.44 -25.01 10.72
C LYS A 222 21.37 -26.07 10.37
N ALA A 223 20.33 -26.21 11.20
CA ALA A 223 19.22 -27.12 10.95
C ALA A 223 18.43 -26.79 9.66
N ALA A 224 18.57 -25.58 9.13
CA ALA A 224 17.94 -25.14 7.90
C ALA A 224 18.34 -26.01 6.70
N ILE A 225 19.59 -26.44 6.60
CA ILE A 225 20.12 -27.27 5.51
C ILE A 225 19.34 -28.60 5.39
N LYS A 226 18.88 -29.16 6.52
CA LYS A 226 18.11 -30.42 6.53
C LYS A 226 16.63 -30.23 6.18
N LYS A 227 16.14 -28.99 6.12
CA LYS A 227 14.71 -28.67 5.91
C LYS A 227 14.44 -27.87 4.62
N LEU A 228 15.22 -28.10 3.55
CA LEU A 228 15.09 -27.40 2.25
C LEU A 228 13.68 -27.46 1.64
N LYS A 229 12.88 -28.46 1.97
CA LYS A 229 11.46 -28.54 1.54
C LYS A 229 10.64 -27.30 1.99
N MET A 230 11.08 -26.57 3.01
CA MET A 230 10.42 -25.33 3.43
C MET A 230 10.56 -24.19 2.40
N LEU A 231 11.58 -24.25 1.53
CA LEU A 231 11.71 -23.29 0.41
C LEU A 231 10.47 -23.29 -0.49
N GLY A 232 9.85 -24.46 -0.74
CA GLY A 232 8.61 -24.53 -1.50
C GLY A 232 7.45 -23.77 -0.85
N LYS A 233 7.35 -23.78 0.49
CA LYS A 233 6.34 -23.01 1.22
C LYS A 233 6.66 -21.50 1.17
N ILE A 234 7.93 -21.14 1.35
CA ILE A 234 8.38 -19.73 1.22
C ILE A 234 8.06 -19.21 -0.17
N PHE A 235 8.37 -19.98 -1.22
CA PHE A 235 8.07 -19.66 -2.60
C PHE A 235 6.56 -19.45 -2.82
N SER A 236 5.72 -20.38 -2.41
CA SER A 236 4.26 -20.30 -2.58
C SER A 236 3.65 -19.08 -1.90
N ILE A 237 4.16 -18.69 -0.73
CA ILE A 237 3.67 -17.52 0.02
C ILE A 237 4.20 -16.22 -0.60
N GLY A 238 5.44 -16.20 -1.09
CA GLY A 238 6.07 -15.01 -1.67
C GLY A 238 5.67 -14.75 -3.12
N LEU A 239 5.20 -15.77 -3.85
CA LEU A 239 4.87 -15.67 -5.28
C LEU A 239 3.89 -14.52 -5.63
N PRO A 240 2.79 -14.27 -4.90
CA PRO A 240 1.91 -13.15 -5.21
C PRO A 240 2.60 -11.78 -5.14
N SER A 241 3.54 -11.62 -4.20
CA SER A 241 4.32 -10.37 -4.10
C SER A 241 5.34 -10.25 -5.24
N ALA A 242 5.97 -11.35 -5.63
CA ALA A 242 6.89 -11.39 -6.76
C ALA A 242 6.19 -11.09 -8.09
N LEU A 243 4.94 -11.53 -8.26
CA LEU A 243 4.15 -11.31 -9.48
C LEU A 243 3.98 -9.82 -9.82
N ILE A 244 3.88 -8.95 -8.81
CA ILE A 244 3.80 -7.49 -9.00
C ILE A 244 5.07 -6.99 -9.72
N TYR A 245 6.25 -7.49 -9.31
CA TYR A 245 7.53 -7.11 -9.92
C TYR A 245 7.69 -7.69 -11.33
N VAL A 246 7.18 -8.91 -11.56
CA VAL A 246 7.11 -9.49 -12.92
C VAL A 246 6.26 -8.62 -13.85
N CYS A 247 5.07 -8.23 -13.41
CA CYS A 247 4.20 -7.36 -14.20
C CYS A 247 4.85 -5.99 -14.48
N ASN A 248 5.51 -5.39 -13.49
CA ASN A 248 6.21 -4.12 -13.68
C ASN A 248 7.43 -4.25 -14.61
N PHE A 249 8.20 -5.33 -14.51
CA PHE A 249 9.28 -5.64 -15.43
C PHE A 249 8.77 -5.70 -16.88
N LEU A 250 7.77 -6.54 -17.13
CA LEU A 250 7.21 -6.71 -18.47
C LEU A 250 6.62 -5.39 -19.01
N ARG A 251 5.88 -4.67 -18.17
CA ARG A 251 5.33 -3.38 -18.56
C ARG A 251 6.40 -2.41 -19.02
N LEU A 252 7.43 -2.17 -18.19
CA LEU A 252 8.46 -1.20 -18.50
C LEU A 252 9.34 -1.64 -19.67
N PHE A 253 9.67 -2.93 -19.73
CA PHE A 253 10.43 -3.48 -20.83
C PHE A 253 9.72 -3.25 -22.17
N PHE A 254 8.45 -3.66 -22.28
CA PHE A 254 7.70 -3.48 -23.53
C PHE A 254 7.36 -2.00 -23.81
N THR A 255 7.03 -1.22 -22.78
CA THR A 255 6.75 0.21 -22.95
C THR A 255 7.97 0.93 -23.50
N ASN A 256 9.14 0.72 -22.90
CA ASN A 256 10.39 1.33 -23.38
C ASN A 256 10.75 0.84 -24.78
N ALA A 257 10.58 -0.45 -25.06
CA ALA A 257 10.84 -1.02 -26.38
C ALA A 257 9.94 -0.41 -27.46
N ILE A 258 8.64 -0.26 -27.19
CA ILE A 258 7.67 0.35 -28.12
C ILE A 258 8.02 1.83 -28.34
N ILE A 259 8.25 2.60 -27.27
CA ILE A 259 8.61 4.02 -27.37
C ILE A 259 9.87 4.19 -28.24
N LEU A 260 10.93 3.45 -27.93
CA LEU A 260 12.19 3.56 -28.66
C LEU A 260 12.07 3.16 -30.13
N SER A 261 11.29 2.09 -30.42
CA SER A 261 11.08 1.62 -31.80
C SER A 261 10.31 2.60 -32.66
N PHE A 262 9.27 3.22 -32.12
CA PHE A 262 8.34 4.04 -32.90
C PHE A 262 8.66 5.54 -32.86
N THR A 263 9.28 6.03 -31.77
CA THR A 263 9.51 7.48 -31.58
C THR A 263 10.98 7.85 -31.41
N GLY A 264 11.87 6.86 -31.40
CA GLY A 264 13.30 7.07 -31.27
C GLY A 264 13.74 7.65 -29.93
N VAL A 265 14.95 8.22 -29.88
CA VAL A 265 15.53 8.80 -28.67
C VAL A 265 14.74 10.01 -28.19
N MET A 266 14.18 10.81 -29.11
CA MET A 266 13.33 11.95 -28.76
C MET A 266 12.11 11.53 -27.92
N GLY A 267 11.37 10.53 -28.36
CA GLY A 267 10.24 10.00 -27.59
C GLY A 267 10.68 9.38 -26.26
N GLY A 268 11.88 8.79 -26.21
CA GLY A 268 12.50 8.29 -24.99
C GLY A 268 12.81 9.38 -23.96
N LYS A 269 13.37 10.52 -24.39
CA LYS A 269 13.59 11.70 -23.52
C LYS A 269 12.24 12.18 -22.93
N ILE A 270 11.21 12.33 -23.77
CA ILE A 270 9.85 12.71 -23.36
C ILE A 270 9.29 11.72 -22.35
N ALA A 271 9.43 10.42 -22.59
CA ALA A 271 8.95 9.37 -21.71
C ALA A 271 9.63 9.39 -20.33
N SER A 272 10.95 9.56 -20.32
CA SER A 272 11.72 9.60 -19.08
C SER A 272 11.30 10.73 -18.16
N VAL A 273 11.13 11.92 -18.71
CA VAL A 273 10.65 13.08 -17.95
C VAL A 273 9.21 12.88 -17.50
N SER A 274 8.33 12.37 -18.39
CA SER A 274 6.92 12.10 -18.05
C SER A 274 6.77 11.06 -16.93
N PHE A 275 7.53 9.97 -16.98
CA PHE A 275 7.48 8.92 -15.94
C PHE A 275 8.09 9.38 -14.62
N SER A 276 9.15 10.19 -14.66
CA SER A 276 9.74 10.77 -13.46
C SER A 276 8.78 11.76 -12.80
N LEU A 277 8.11 12.62 -13.57
CA LEU A 277 7.06 13.52 -13.07
C LEU A 277 5.84 12.76 -12.52
N ASN A 278 5.48 11.63 -13.12
CA ASN A 278 4.40 10.79 -12.61
C ASN A 278 4.68 10.23 -11.20
N SER A 279 5.95 10.14 -10.80
CA SER A 279 6.32 9.74 -9.44
C SER A 279 5.84 10.75 -8.38
N LEU A 280 5.70 12.04 -8.74
CA LEU A 280 5.06 13.05 -7.87
C LEU A 280 3.57 12.73 -7.64
N ALA A 281 2.87 12.26 -8.68
CA ALA A 281 1.48 11.82 -8.56
C ALA A 281 1.35 10.61 -7.62
N PHE A 282 2.30 9.67 -7.67
CA PHE A 282 2.28 8.49 -6.79
C PHE A 282 2.39 8.86 -5.32
N ILE A 283 3.13 9.89 -4.93
CA ILE A 283 3.21 10.35 -3.53
C ILE A 283 1.80 10.61 -2.99
N LEU A 284 0.99 11.34 -3.73
CA LEU A 284 -0.34 11.77 -3.30
C LEU A 284 -1.39 10.67 -3.52
N VAL A 285 -1.44 10.07 -4.70
CA VAL A 285 -2.46 9.09 -5.10
C VAL A 285 -2.28 7.77 -4.36
N GLU A 286 -1.06 7.23 -4.36
CA GLU A 286 -0.78 5.97 -3.66
C GLU A 286 -0.85 6.17 -2.13
N GLY A 287 -0.32 7.28 -1.59
CA GLY A 287 -0.38 7.61 -0.17
C GLY A 287 -1.82 7.70 0.33
N ALA A 288 -2.69 8.43 -0.38
CA ALA A 288 -4.11 8.52 -0.02
C ALA A 288 -4.83 7.17 -0.10
N SER A 289 -4.53 6.38 -1.14
CA SER A 289 -5.11 5.04 -1.31
C SER A 289 -4.63 4.06 -0.23
N MET A 290 -3.34 4.03 0.08
CA MET A 290 -2.77 3.12 1.10
C MET A 290 -3.28 3.41 2.51
N THR A 291 -3.70 4.65 2.78
CA THR A 291 -4.36 5.01 4.05
C THR A 291 -5.62 4.19 4.32
N LEU A 292 -6.30 3.73 3.26
CA LEU A 292 -7.50 2.90 3.37
C LEU A 292 -7.20 1.49 3.90
N LEU A 293 -6.01 0.94 3.62
CA LEU A 293 -5.71 -0.47 3.87
C LEU A 293 -5.93 -0.90 5.33
N PRO A 294 -5.33 -0.24 6.34
CA PRO A 294 -5.54 -0.62 7.74
C PRO A 294 -6.99 -0.41 8.20
N ILE A 295 -7.65 0.67 7.76
CA ILE A 295 -9.03 0.98 8.18
C ILE A 295 -10.00 -0.04 7.60
N LEU A 296 -9.93 -0.30 6.29
CA LEU A 296 -10.79 -1.29 5.63
C LEU A 296 -10.51 -2.70 6.14
N GLY A 297 -9.26 -3.04 6.46
CA GLY A 297 -8.90 -4.32 7.05
C GLY A 297 -9.51 -4.55 8.42
N ALA A 298 -9.52 -3.53 9.29
CA ALA A 298 -10.18 -3.58 10.59
C ALA A 298 -11.70 -3.73 10.43
N LEU A 299 -12.33 -2.88 9.61
CA LEU A 299 -13.77 -2.92 9.35
C LEU A 299 -14.22 -4.23 8.67
N TYR A 300 -13.36 -4.83 7.85
CA TYR A 300 -13.62 -6.16 7.29
C TYR A 300 -13.58 -7.24 8.37
N GLY A 301 -12.60 -7.18 9.29
CA GLY A 301 -12.53 -8.10 10.44
C GLY A 301 -13.74 -8.01 11.36
N GLU A 302 -14.26 -6.79 11.55
CA GLU A 302 -15.45 -6.52 12.36
C GLU A 302 -16.78 -6.74 11.60
N LYS A 303 -16.72 -7.11 10.31
CA LYS A 303 -17.88 -7.25 9.41
C LYS A 303 -18.76 -5.99 9.35
N ASP A 304 -18.15 -4.82 9.48
CA ASP A 304 -18.83 -3.53 9.41
C ASP A 304 -18.99 -3.08 7.95
N ALA A 305 -20.06 -3.54 7.30
CA ALA A 305 -20.32 -3.28 5.89
C ALA A 305 -20.53 -1.78 5.59
N ASN A 306 -21.27 -1.07 6.46
CA ASN A 306 -21.52 0.36 6.29
C ASN A 306 -20.26 1.20 6.52
N GLY A 307 -19.46 0.85 7.53
CA GLY A 307 -18.15 1.46 7.76
C GLY A 307 -17.21 1.29 6.57
N GLN A 308 -17.17 0.10 5.96
CA GLN A 308 -16.38 -0.14 4.73
C GLN A 308 -16.83 0.76 3.57
N ARG A 309 -18.15 0.90 3.32
CA ARG A 309 -18.70 1.78 2.27
C ARG A 309 -18.35 3.25 2.53
N LEU A 310 -18.52 3.72 3.77
CA LEU A 310 -18.19 5.10 4.15
C LEU A 310 -16.69 5.38 3.97
N THR A 311 -15.84 4.50 4.49
CA THR A 311 -14.38 4.64 4.36
C THR A 311 -13.94 4.61 2.90
N LEU A 312 -14.49 3.71 2.09
CA LEU A 312 -14.21 3.64 0.66
C LEU A 312 -14.60 4.95 -0.05
N ARG A 313 -15.77 5.52 0.31
CA ARG A 313 -16.24 6.79 -0.27
C ARG A 313 -15.30 7.96 0.09
N TYR A 314 -14.88 8.07 1.34
CA TYR A 314 -13.93 9.12 1.76
C TYR A 314 -12.58 8.96 1.10
N GLY A 315 -12.04 7.75 1.06
CA GLY A 315 -10.76 7.48 0.42
C GLY A 315 -10.81 7.70 -1.09
N MET A 316 -11.89 7.31 -1.76
CA MET A 316 -12.08 7.58 -3.18
C MET A 316 -12.10 9.08 -3.45
N PHE A 317 -12.89 9.84 -2.68
CA PHE A 317 -12.95 11.29 -2.81
C PHE A 317 -11.58 11.94 -2.61
N ALA A 318 -10.87 11.58 -1.53
CA ALA A 318 -9.55 12.15 -1.25
C ALA A 318 -8.52 11.81 -2.33
N THR A 319 -8.47 10.54 -2.77
CA THR A 319 -7.51 10.09 -3.79
C THR A 319 -7.78 10.73 -5.14
N VAL A 320 -9.06 10.84 -5.54
CA VAL A 320 -9.46 11.53 -6.77
C VAL A 320 -9.18 13.03 -6.66
N PHE A 321 -9.46 13.65 -5.53
CA PHE A 321 -9.14 15.07 -5.29
C PHE A 321 -7.65 15.36 -5.51
N PHE A 322 -6.76 14.58 -4.89
CA PHE A 322 -5.32 14.74 -5.09
C PHE A 322 -4.89 14.47 -6.53
N SER A 323 -5.50 13.48 -7.19
CA SER A 323 -5.18 13.17 -8.58
C SER A 323 -5.60 14.28 -9.55
N VAL A 324 -6.75 14.91 -9.31
CA VAL A 324 -7.22 16.07 -10.09
C VAL A 324 -6.32 17.29 -9.84
N LEU A 325 -5.86 17.50 -8.60
CA LEU A 325 -4.91 18.57 -8.30
C LEU A 325 -3.60 18.40 -9.10
N VAL A 326 -3.05 17.16 -9.13
CA VAL A 326 -1.85 16.87 -9.92
C VAL A 326 -2.12 17.05 -11.41
N LEU A 327 -3.28 16.60 -11.91
CA LEU A 327 -3.68 16.81 -13.30
C LEU A 327 -3.70 18.31 -13.64
N ILE A 328 -4.33 19.16 -12.83
CA ILE A 328 -4.40 20.61 -13.06
C ILE A 328 -2.99 21.21 -13.14
N VAL A 329 -2.08 20.83 -12.21
CA VAL A 329 -0.68 21.31 -12.26
C VAL A 329 0.02 20.84 -13.52
N SER A 330 -0.18 19.59 -13.94
CA SER A 330 0.40 19.01 -15.15
C SER A 330 -0.11 19.69 -16.43
N GLU A 331 -1.38 20.07 -16.47
CA GLU A 331 -2.00 20.76 -17.62
C GLU A 331 -1.55 22.23 -17.74
N LEU A 332 -1.40 22.92 -16.59
CA LEU A 332 -1.06 24.34 -16.58
C LEU A 332 0.44 24.60 -16.76
N PHE A 333 1.30 23.71 -16.23
CA PHE A 333 2.73 23.93 -16.14
C PHE A 333 3.60 22.84 -16.77
N PRO A 334 3.28 22.29 -17.96
CA PRO A 334 4.07 21.20 -18.54
C PRO A 334 5.52 21.62 -18.83
N ILE A 335 5.73 22.79 -19.40
CA ILE A 335 7.07 23.29 -19.77
C ILE A 335 7.95 23.56 -18.54
N PRO A 336 7.50 24.31 -17.50
CA PRO A 336 8.25 24.44 -16.27
C PRO A 336 8.59 23.10 -15.59
N LEU A 337 7.68 22.13 -15.62
CA LEU A 337 7.93 20.79 -15.10
C LEU A 337 8.99 20.04 -15.90
N ALA A 338 8.99 20.16 -17.23
CA ALA A 338 10.02 19.57 -18.10
C ALA A 338 11.41 20.16 -17.81
N SER A 339 11.49 21.47 -17.61
CA SER A 339 12.76 22.16 -17.36
C SER A 339 13.41 21.74 -16.03
N LEU A 340 12.64 21.29 -15.04
CA LEU A 340 13.19 20.70 -13.81
C LEU A 340 14.08 19.49 -14.08
N TYR A 341 13.82 18.74 -15.16
CA TYR A 341 14.58 17.57 -15.56
C TYR A 341 15.56 17.86 -16.73
N GLY A 342 15.85 19.14 -16.99
CA GLY A 342 16.80 19.54 -18.02
C GLY A 342 16.27 19.43 -19.47
N LEU A 343 14.97 19.20 -19.67
CA LEU A 343 14.37 19.17 -21.01
C LEU A 343 14.07 20.61 -21.47
N THR A 344 15.02 21.22 -22.19
CA THR A 344 14.97 22.63 -22.59
C THR A 344 15.01 22.84 -24.11
N GLU A 345 15.22 21.79 -24.91
CA GLU A 345 15.24 21.84 -26.37
C GLU A 345 13.84 22.26 -26.89
N PRO A 346 13.68 23.42 -27.60
CA PRO A 346 12.36 23.94 -27.95
C PRO A 346 11.50 22.95 -28.73
N ALA A 347 12.05 22.29 -29.75
CA ALA A 347 11.32 21.32 -30.57
C ALA A 347 10.82 20.11 -29.77
N VAL A 348 11.61 19.63 -28.79
CA VAL A 348 11.24 18.49 -27.94
C VAL A 348 10.23 18.93 -26.88
N THR A 349 10.40 20.15 -26.34
CA THR A 349 9.55 20.69 -25.28
C THR A 349 8.12 20.98 -25.77
N GLU A 350 7.94 21.41 -27.02
CA GLU A 350 6.60 21.57 -27.64
C GLU A 350 5.87 20.24 -27.74
N VAL A 351 6.53 19.20 -28.25
CA VAL A 351 5.97 17.84 -28.33
C VAL A 351 5.70 17.29 -26.95
N PHE A 352 6.64 17.49 -25.99
CA PHE A 352 6.45 17.10 -24.61
C PHE A 352 5.20 17.75 -23.99
N ALA A 353 4.99 19.04 -24.19
CA ALA A 353 3.85 19.74 -23.58
C ALA A 353 2.51 19.13 -23.99
N VAL A 354 2.36 18.73 -25.26
CA VAL A 354 1.15 18.06 -25.74
C VAL A 354 1.05 16.63 -25.24
N THR A 355 2.12 15.85 -25.37
CA THR A 355 2.13 14.45 -24.99
C THR A 355 1.96 14.26 -23.47
N PHE A 356 2.58 15.14 -22.66
CA PHE A 356 2.46 15.09 -21.20
C PHE A 356 1.06 15.47 -20.72
N ARG A 357 0.38 16.43 -21.37
CA ARG A 357 -1.04 16.73 -21.09
C ARG A 357 -1.90 15.50 -21.36
N ILE A 358 -1.75 14.88 -22.53
CA ILE A 358 -2.47 13.64 -22.85
C ILE A 358 -2.18 12.55 -21.80
N PHE A 359 -0.90 12.38 -21.44
CA PHE A 359 -0.48 11.40 -20.46
C PHE A 359 -1.08 11.67 -19.07
N SER A 360 -1.13 12.92 -18.62
CA SER A 360 -1.59 13.28 -17.27
C SER A 360 -3.06 12.95 -17.03
N VAL A 361 -3.88 12.84 -18.07
CA VAL A 361 -5.28 12.39 -17.98
C VAL A 361 -5.40 10.98 -17.38
N ASN A 362 -4.35 10.16 -17.46
CA ASN A 362 -4.35 8.83 -16.82
C ASN A 362 -4.40 8.91 -15.29
N ILE A 363 -3.94 10.00 -14.65
CA ILE A 363 -3.74 10.10 -13.19
C ILE A 363 -5.05 9.97 -12.40
N PRO A 364 -6.17 10.64 -12.74
CA PRO A 364 -7.44 10.43 -12.05
C PRO A 364 -8.00 9.02 -12.23
N ILE A 365 -7.80 8.40 -13.39
CA ILE A 365 -8.25 7.02 -13.64
C ILE A 365 -7.39 6.05 -12.81
N LEU A 366 -6.09 6.29 -12.73
CA LEU A 366 -5.17 5.54 -11.90
C LEU A 366 -5.55 5.62 -10.42
N ALA A 367 -6.03 6.77 -9.93
CA ALA A 367 -6.52 6.93 -8.57
C ALA A 367 -7.64 5.93 -8.24
N VAL A 368 -8.59 5.73 -9.16
CA VAL A 368 -9.65 4.73 -9.02
C VAL A 368 -9.07 3.32 -8.94
N ILE A 369 -8.11 2.99 -9.80
CA ILE A 369 -7.44 1.69 -9.82
C ILE A 369 -6.73 1.41 -8.48
N TYR A 370 -6.00 2.39 -7.92
CA TYR A 370 -5.31 2.23 -6.64
C TYR A 370 -6.29 2.02 -5.48
N VAL A 371 -7.39 2.77 -5.43
CA VAL A 371 -8.42 2.59 -4.40
C VAL A 371 -9.07 1.22 -4.50
N MET A 372 -9.44 0.78 -5.72
CA MET A 372 -10.00 -0.56 -5.94
C MET A 372 -9.03 -1.67 -5.54
N ARG A 373 -7.75 -1.53 -5.90
CA ARG A 373 -6.69 -2.47 -5.52
C ARG A 373 -6.58 -2.59 -4.00
N THR A 374 -6.49 -1.46 -3.31
CA THR A 374 -6.39 -1.41 -1.85
C THR A 374 -7.63 -2.01 -1.18
N PHE A 375 -8.82 -1.72 -1.71
CA PHE A 375 -10.07 -2.31 -1.23
C PHE A 375 -10.08 -3.84 -1.37
N PHE A 376 -9.74 -4.39 -2.54
CA PHE A 376 -9.70 -5.84 -2.76
C PHE A 376 -8.65 -6.53 -1.89
N GLN A 377 -7.51 -5.88 -1.64
CA GLN A 377 -6.48 -6.38 -0.74
C GLN A 377 -6.99 -6.43 0.72
N ALA A 378 -7.59 -5.34 1.20
CA ALA A 378 -8.12 -5.23 2.57
C ALA A 378 -9.25 -6.24 2.83
N THR A 379 -10.13 -6.46 1.85
CA THR A 379 -11.28 -7.38 1.94
C THR A 379 -10.98 -8.81 1.50
N LYS A 380 -9.69 -9.17 1.37
CA LYS A 380 -9.19 -10.51 0.97
C LYS A 380 -9.76 -11.03 -0.36
N GLN A 381 -10.19 -10.16 -1.27
CA GLN A 381 -10.66 -10.54 -2.61
C GLN A 381 -9.48 -10.75 -3.58
N ARG A 382 -8.61 -11.72 -3.26
CA ARG A 382 -7.33 -11.96 -3.94
C ARG A 382 -7.44 -12.10 -5.46
N GLY A 383 -8.49 -12.75 -5.97
CA GLY A 383 -8.69 -12.94 -7.40
C GLY A 383 -8.86 -11.62 -8.15
N LEU A 384 -9.69 -10.70 -7.63
CA LEU A 384 -9.90 -9.38 -8.21
C LEU A 384 -8.67 -8.49 -8.05
N ALA A 385 -7.97 -8.56 -6.90
CA ALA A 385 -6.74 -7.82 -6.69
C ALA A 385 -5.64 -8.23 -7.69
N ASN A 386 -5.42 -9.54 -7.90
CA ASN A 386 -4.43 -10.05 -8.85
C ASN A 386 -4.81 -9.73 -10.31
N LEU A 387 -6.09 -9.90 -10.66
CA LEU A 387 -6.58 -9.53 -11.99
C LEU A 387 -6.31 -8.06 -12.28
N LEU A 388 -6.62 -7.16 -11.35
CA LEU A 388 -6.39 -5.73 -11.49
C LEU A 388 -4.90 -5.41 -11.69
N VAL A 389 -4.00 -6.04 -10.93
CA VAL A 389 -2.55 -5.88 -11.07
C VAL A 389 -2.07 -6.36 -12.45
N MET A 390 -2.58 -7.47 -12.97
CA MET A 390 -2.20 -7.98 -14.29
C MET A 390 -2.75 -7.10 -15.42
N LEU A 391 -4.00 -6.62 -15.30
CA LEU A 391 -4.59 -5.71 -16.27
C LEU A 391 -3.82 -4.39 -16.30
N ASP A 392 -3.66 -3.72 -15.15
CA ASP A 392 -2.96 -2.45 -15.04
C ASP A 392 -1.46 -2.55 -15.41
N GLY A 393 -0.87 -3.69 -15.09
CA GLY A 393 0.56 -3.92 -15.30
C GLY A 393 0.94 -4.20 -16.76
N VAL A 394 0.23 -5.07 -17.47
CA VAL A 394 0.66 -5.58 -18.78
C VAL A 394 -0.47 -5.71 -19.77
N LEU A 395 -1.57 -6.35 -19.37
CA LEU A 395 -2.55 -6.90 -20.30
C LEU A 395 -3.33 -5.84 -21.10
N THR A 396 -3.43 -4.61 -20.58
CA THR A 396 -4.12 -3.52 -21.27
C THR A 396 -3.14 -2.56 -21.93
N ILE A 397 -2.08 -2.14 -21.19
CA ILE A 397 -1.21 -1.07 -21.69
C ILE A 397 -0.35 -1.53 -22.88
N VAL A 398 0.26 -2.72 -22.82
CA VAL A 398 1.19 -3.17 -23.85
C VAL A 398 0.50 -3.37 -25.21
N PRO A 399 -0.65 -4.10 -25.32
CA PRO A 399 -1.33 -4.25 -26.59
C PRO A 399 -1.88 -2.93 -27.15
N LEU A 400 -2.47 -2.08 -26.30
CA LEU A 400 -3.01 -0.80 -26.73
C LEU A 400 -1.90 0.16 -27.17
N MET A 401 -0.78 0.20 -26.46
CA MET A 401 0.34 1.03 -26.81
C MET A 401 0.96 0.60 -28.14
N PHE A 402 1.13 -0.71 -28.36
CA PHE A 402 1.60 -1.24 -29.63
C PHE A 402 0.65 -0.89 -30.78
N TRP A 403 -0.67 -0.99 -30.57
CA TRP A 403 -1.66 -0.62 -31.56
C TRP A 403 -1.60 0.89 -31.90
N PHE A 404 -1.65 1.75 -30.88
CA PHE A 404 -1.68 3.20 -31.08
C PHE A 404 -0.34 3.76 -31.61
N ALA A 405 0.78 3.12 -31.31
CA ALA A 405 2.10 3.54 -31.79
C ALA A 405 2.24 3.53 -33.32
N HIS A 406 1.41 2.77 -34.05
CA HIS A 406 1.41 2.73 -35.52
C HIS A 406 0.84 3.99 -36.17
N TYR A 407 0.13 4.84 -35.44
CA TYR A 407 -0.43 6.06 -35.98
C TYR A 407 0.57 7.22 -35.89
N ASP A 408 0.85 7.69 -34.69
CA ASP A 408 1.85 8.72 -34.43
C ASP A 408 2.24 8.78 -32.94
N ILE A 409 3.17 9.71 -32.59
CA ILE A 409 3.64 9.88 -31.21
C ILE A 409 2.48 10.29 -30.26
N TYR A 410 1.52 11.10 -30.70
CA TYR A 410 0.44 11.57 -29.83
C TYR A 410 -0.54 10.43 -29.50
N TRP A 411 -0.87 9.61 -30.49
CA TRP A 411 -1.69 8.41 -30.29
C TRP A 411 -1.01 7.41 -29.35
N LEU A 412 0.30 7.26 -29.45
CA LEU A 412 1.05 6.43 -28.50
C LEU A 412 0.79 6.88 -27.07
N TRP A 413 0.79 8.20 -26.80
CA TRP A 413 0.49 8.71 -25.45
C TRP A 413 -0.98 8.58 -25.04
N VAL A 414 -1.93 8.60 -25.97
CA VAL A 414 -3.35 8.31 -25.72
C VAL A 414 -3.54 6.89 -25.19
N SER A 415 -2.66 5.94 -25.51
CA SER A 415 -2.72 4.57 -25.01
C SER A 415 -2.72 4.49 -23.47
N PHE A 416 -2.06 5.43 -22.77
CA PHE A 416 -2.00 5.43 -21.31
C PHE A 416 -3.37 5.66 -20.66
N PRO A 417 -4.09 6.77 -20.89
CA PRO A 417 -5.40 6.97 -20.30
C PRO A 417 -6.42 5.92 -20.80
N VAL A 418 -6.36 5.51 -22.06
CA VAL A 418 -7.26 4.47 -22.61
C VAL A 418 -7.04 3.13 -21.92
N SER A 419 -5.79 2.71 -21.71
CA SER A 419 -5.49 1.45 -21.02
C SER A 419 -6.01 1.44 -19.58
N LYS A 420 -5.91 2.58 -18.86
CA LYS A 420 -6.47 2.71 -17.52
C LYS A 420 -8.01 2.64 -17.52
N ALA A 421 -8.66 3.29 -18.47
CA ALA A 421 -10.11 3.22 -18.63
C ALA A 421 -10.57 1.78 -18.93
N VAL A 422 -9.89 1.08 -19.85
CA VAL A 422 -10.15 -0.34 -20.17
C VAL A 422 -9.93 -1.23 -18.95
N THR A 423 -8.86 -0.99 -18.18
CA THR A 423 -8.60 -1.71 -16.93
C THR A 423 -9.76 -1.56 -15.94
N VAL A 424 -10.24 -0.35 -15.71
CA VAL A 424 -11.39 -0.09 -14.83
C VAL A 424 -12.63 -0.81 -15.36
N LEU A 425 -12.92 -0.70 -16.66
CA LEU A 425 -14.09 -1.33 -17.28
C LEU A 425 -14.07 -2.86 -17.12
N ILE A 426 -12.95 -3.51 -17.46
CA ILE A 426 -12.81 -4.98 -17.31
C ILE A 426 -12.93 -5.38 -15.84
N THR A 427 -12.37 -4.58 -14.92
CA THR A 427 -12.47 -4.87 -13.47
C THR A 427 -13.93 -4.76 -13.01
N LEU A 428 -14.68 -3.76 -13.44
CA LEU A 428 -16.11 -3.64 -13.12
C LEU A 428 -16.91 -4.82 -13.66
N ILE A 429 -16.65 -5.26 -14.89
CA ILE A 429 -17.26 -6.46 -15.47
C ILE A 429 -16.93 -7.69 -14.62
N ALA A 430 -15.66 -7.86 -14.24
CA ALA A 430 -15.23 -8.98 -13.38
C ALA A 430 -15.92 -8.95 -12.01
N MET A 431 -16.15 -7.76 -11.42
CA MET A 431 -16.92 -7.61 -10.17
C MET A 431 -18.37 -8.07 -10.34
N VAL A 432 -19.02 -7.69 -11.44
CA VAL A 432 -20.40 -8.12 -11.75
C VAL A 432 -20.47 -9.64 -11.94
N ILE A 433 -19.53 -10.20 -12.68
CA ILE A 433 -19.41 -11.66 -12.86
C ILE A 433 -19.16 -12.35 -11.52
N SER A 434 -18.23 -11.84 -10.71
CA SER A 434 -17.93 -12.38 -9.37
C SER A 434 -19.16 -12.32 -8.44
N LYS A 435 -19.94 -11.24 -8.49
CA LYS A 435 -21.21 -11.13 -7.76
C LYS A 435 -22.15 -12.27 -8.16
N LYS A 436 -22.36 -12.47 -9.47
CA LYS A 436 -23.29 -13.48 -10.01
C LYS A 436 -22.83 -14.91 -9.65
N LEU A 437 -21.56 -15.23 -9.90
CA LEU A 437 -21.01 -16.58 -9.69
C LEU A 437 -20.91 -16.97 -8.21
N ARG A 438 -20.66 -16.01 -7.32
CA ARG A 438 -20.50 -16.26 -5.87
C ARG A 438 -21.73 -15.89 -5.07
N HIS A 439 -22.86 -15.61 -5.71
CA HIS A 439 -24.14 -15.21 -5.08
C HIS A 439 -23.98 -14.09 -4.03
N LYS A 440 -23.07 -13.13 -4.28
CA LYS A 440 -22.83 -12.03 -3.35
C LYS A 440 -23.96 -11.01 -3.37
N LYS A 441 -24.34 -10.48 -2.20
CA LYS A 441 -25.44 -9.49 -2.08
C LYS A 441 -25.17 -8.19 -2.83
N ASN A 442 -23.91 -7.75 -2.93
CA ASN A 442 -23.52 -6.48 -3.57
C ASN A 442 -22.32 -6.65 -4.52
N ILE A 443 -22.12 -5.68 -5.43
CA ILE A 443 -21.06 -5.69 -6.46
C ILE A 443 -19.67 -5.62 -5.83
N LEU A 444 -19.51 -4.87 -4.74
CA LEU A 444 -18.25 -4.73 -4.01
C LEU A 444 -17.84 -6.03 -3.31
N GLY A 445 -18.79 -6.97 -3.14
CA GLY A 445 -18.55 -8.21 -2.44
C GLY A 445 -18.31 -8.03 -0.94
N ILE A 446 -18.82 -6.94 -0.38
CA ILE A 446 -18.80 -6.69 1.06
C ILE A 446 -19.73 -7.71 1.72
N GLU A 447 -19.19 -8.46 2.69
CA GLU A 447 -19.96 -9.41 3.45
C GLU A 447 -20.87 -8.67 4.43
N GLU A 448 -22.15 -8.94 4.34
CA GLU A 448 -23.16 -8.45 5.26
C GLU A 448 -23.61 -9.63 6.12
N GLU A 449 -23.51 -9.50 7.43
CA GLU A 449 -24.08 -10.50 8.34
C GLU A 449 -25.60 -10.53 8.22
N ASP A 450 -26.18 -11.67 8.52
CA ASP A 450 -27.64 -11.81 8.56
C ASP A 450 -28.25 -10.94 9.66
N GLY A 451 -29.55 -10.70 9.55
CA GLY A 451 -30.27 -9.83 10.47
C GLY A 451 -30.55 -8.42 9.93
N VAL A 452 -31.39 -7.69 10.63
CA VAL A 452 -31.71 -6.29 10.34
C VAL A 452 -30.80 -5.40 11.18
N MET A 453 -30.17 -4.42 10.53
CA MET A 453 -29.16 -3.59 11.17
C MET A 453 -29.56 -2.10 11.14
N TYR A 454 -29.32 -1.42 12.25
CA TYR A 454 -29.47 0.02 12.40
C TYR A 454 -28.16 0.63 12.90
N ASP A 455 -27.59 1.52 12.12
CA ASP A 455 -26.33 2.22 12.39
C ASP A 455 -26.59 3.72 12.53
N PHE A 456 -26.17 4.30 13.64
CA PHE A 456 -26.25 5.75 13.86
C PHE A 456 -25.05 6.26 14.66
N SER A 457 -24.87 7.58 14.68
CA SER A 457 -23.80 8.25 15.45
C SER A 457 -24.42 9.28 16.35
N ILE A 458 -23.89 9.38 17.56
CA ILE A 458 -24.22 10.40 18.57
C ILE A 458 -22.96 11.21 18.90
N LYS A 459 -23.15 12.38 19.50
CA LYS A 459 -22.06 13.10 20.14
C LYS A 459 -21.68 12.41 21.44
N ASN A 460 -20.43 12.53 21.84
CA ASN A 460 -19.95 11.96 23.10
C ASN A 460 -20.33 12.88 24.28
N GLU A 461 -21.63 12.97 24.55
CA GLU A 461 -22.24 13.76 25.62
C GLU A 461 -23.22 12.90 26.41
N ILE A 462 -23.30 13.09 27.72
CA ILE A 462 -24.17 12.29 28.60
C ILE A 462 -25.66 12.38 28.18
N SER A 463 -26.09 13.57 27.74
CA SER A 463 -27.46 13.79 27.25
C SER A 463 -27.83 12.96 26.03
N GLU A 464 -26.86 12.63 25.20
CA GLU A 464 -27.03 11.83 23.97
C GLU A 464 -27.15 10.33 24.26
N ALA A 465 -26.72 9.85 25.45
CA ALA A 465 -26.81 8.45 25.83
C ALA A 465 -28.25 7.97 25.95
N ILE A 466 -29.15 8.81 26.52
CA ILE A 466 -30.58 8.51 26.63
C ILE A 466 -31.22 8.43 25.24
N LEU A 467 -30.93 9.39 24.37
CA LEU A 467 -31.45 9.40 23.00
C LEU A 467 -30.98 8.16 22.21
N ALA A 468 -29.73 7.72 22.43
CA ALA A 468 -29.18 6.52 21.78
C ALA A 468 -29.92 5.27 22.26
N SER A 469 -30.24 5.18 23.55
CA SER A 469 -31.03 4.12 24.14
C SER A 469 -32.45 4.05 23.54
N GLU A 470 -33.15 5.17 23.49
CA GLU A 470 -34.52 5.28 22.94
C GLU A 470 -34.54 4.85 21.45
N GLU A 471 -33.57 5.33 20.64
CA GLU A 471 -33.47 4.94 19.24
C GLU A 471 -33.19 3.43 19.06
N ALA A 472 -32.34 2.85 19.90
CA ALA A 472 -32.05 1.42 19.90
C ALA A 472 -33.26 0.58 20.27
N MET A 473 -34.00 1.00 21.32
CA MET A 473 -35.23 0.33 21.76
C MET A 473 -36.30 0.39 20.67
N ALA A 474 -36.61 1.57 20.15
CA ALA A 474 -37.60 1.75 19.08
C ALA A 474 -37.26 0.90 17.83
N PHE A 475 -35.99 0.76 17.50
CA PHE A 475 -35.57 -0.12 16.41
C PHE A 475 -35.83 -1.61 16.75
N CYS A 476 -35.52 -2.05 17.95
CA CYS A 476 -35.77 -3.43 18.40
C CYS A 476 -37.29 -3.76 18.43
N GLU A 477 -38.11 -2.87 18.98
CA GLU A 477 -39.58 -3.01 18.99
C GLU A 477 -40.15 -3.15 17.57
N LYS A 478 -39.74 -2.27 16.68
CA LYS A 478 -40.16 -2.30 15.25
C LYS A 478 -39.85 -3.62 14.56
N ASN A 479 -38.81 -4.33 15.01
CA ASN A 479 -38.37 -5.60 14.43
C ASN A 479 -38.83 -6.83 15.24
N GLY A 480 -39.79 -6.65 16.19
CA GLY A 480 -40.43 -7.75 16.90
C GLY A 480 -39.56 -8.42 17.96
N VAL A 481 -38.58 -7.71 18.51
CA VAL A 481 -37.77 -8.20 19.63
C VAL A 481 -38.60 -8.28 20.90
N PRO A 482 -38.47 -9.33 21.73
CA PRO A 482 -39.20 -9.43 23.01
C PRO A 482 -38.95 -8.24 23.95
N GLU A 483 -39.98 -7.78 24.67
CA GLU A 483 -39.93 -6.56 25.48
C GLU A 483 -38.80 -6.58 26.55
N ASN A 484 -38.57 -7.71 27.19
CA ASN A 484 -37.47 -7.85 28.16
C ASN A 484 -36.10 -7.62 27.49
N THR A 485 -35.93 -8.13 26.27
CA THR A 485 -34.70 -7.96 25.50
C THR A 485 -34.56 -6.52 24.99
N VAL A 486 -35.67 -5.85 24.60
CA VAL A 486 -35.68 -4.43 24.23
C VAL A 486 -35.16 -3.58 25.38
N ASN A 487 -35.71 -3.79 26.60
CA ASN A 487 -35.30 -3.08 27.80
C ASN A 487 -33.81 -3.35 28.13
N ALA A 488 -33.36 -4.60 28.02
CA ALA A 488 -31.96 -4.96 28.24
C ALA A 488 -31.01 -4.27 27.22
N VAL A 489 -31.41 -4.15 25.94
CA VAL A 489 -30.67 -3.41 24.91
C VAL A 489 -30.64 -1.92 25.25
N GLY A 490 -31.76 -1.34 25.66
CA GLY A 490 -31.84 0.07 26.06
C GLY A 490 -30.85 0.40 27.18
N VAL A 491 -30.92 -0.36 28.29
CA VAL A 491 -29.98 -0.21 29.41
C VAL A 491 -28.53 -0.40 28.98
N THR A 492 -28.24 -1.37 28.11
CA THR A 492 -26.89 -1.63 27.61
C THR A 492 -26.35 -0.45 26.83
N VAL A 493 -27.14 0.13 25.91
CA VAL A 493 -26.72 1.27 25.09
C VAL A 493 -26.53 2.51 25.96
N GLU A 494 -27.48 2.80 26.86
CA GLU A 494 -27.42 3.96 27.74
C GLU A 494 -26.18 3.92 28.63
N GLU A 495 -25.96 2.81 29.32
CA GLU A 495 -24.87 2.65 30.26
C GLU A 495 -23.48 2.71 29.58
N LEU A 496 -23.34 2.04 28.44
CA LEU A 496 -22.09 2.07 27.71
C LEU A 496 -21.79 3.45 27.11
N CYS A 497 -22.80 4.15 26.55
CA CYS A 497 -22.66 5.52 26.08
C CYS A 497 -22.31 6.49 27.20
N HIS A 498 -22.97 6.35 28.36
CA HIS A 498 -22.70 7.14 29.56
C HIS A 498 -21.25 6.94 30.05
N ASN A 499 -20.79 5.70 30.09
CA ASN A 499 -19.40 5.38 30.48
C ASN A 499 -18.37 5.94 29.49
N ILE A 500 -18.63 5.86 28.19
CA ILE A 500 -17.78 6.46 27.18
C ILE A 500 -17.71 7.98 27.38
N ALA A 501 -18.85 8.65 27.61
CA ALA A 501 -18.90 10.08 27.83
C ALA A 501 -18.20 10.53 29.12
N THR A 502 -18.24 9.68 30.16
CA THR A 502 -17.64 10.01 31.46
C THR A 502 -16.14 9.71 31.52
N TYR A 503 -15.71 8.54 31.04
CA TYR A 503 -14.36 8.04 31.26
C TYR A 503 -13.46 8.08 30.01
N ALA A 504 -14.05 8.00 28.82
CA ALA A 504 -13.29 8.01 27.58
C ALA A 504 -13.21 9.40 26.93
N ASN A 505 -13.85 10.42 27.50
CA ASN A 505 -13.87 11.78 26.94
C ASN A 505 -12.51 12.46 27.10
N THR A 506 -11.84 12.73 25.98
CA THR A 506 -10.54 13.43 25.92
C THR A 506 -10.66 14.93 25.58
N GLY A 507 -11.86 15.52 25.70
CA GLY A 507 -12.13 16.94 25.46
C GLY A 507 -12.13 17.38 23.98
N GLY A 508 -12.16 16.42 23.05
CA GLY A 508 -12.29 16.66 21.61
C GLY A 508 -13.72 16.48 21.09
N ASN A 509 -13.89 16.75 19.79
CA ASN A 509 -15.16 16.52 19.09
C ASN A 509 -15.37 15.01 18.86
N ASN A 510 -15.49 14.25 19.94
CA ASN A 510 -15.61 12.80 19.92
C ASN A 510 -17.05 12.43 19.57
N ALA A 511 -17.20 11.51 18.64
CA ALA A 511 -18.49 10.87 18.34
C ALA A 511 -18.47 9.42 18.84
N VAL A 512 -19.66 8.87 19.04
CA VAL A 512 -19.85 7.44 19.31
C VAL A 512 -20.70 6.86 18.18
N ASP A 513 -20.19 5.83 17.51
CA ASP A 513 -20.97 5.06 16.54
C ASP A 513 -21.64 3.90 17.28
N VAL A 514 -22.96 3.81 17.15
CA VAL A 514 -23.80 2.74 17.72
C VAL A 514 -24.37 1.92 16.56
N CYS A 515 -24.20 0.61 16.64
CA CYS A 515 -24.78 -0.35 15.71
C CYS A 515 -25.61 -1.37 16.47
N VAL A 516 -26.89 -1.44 16.18
CA VAL A 516 -27.83 -2.42 16.74
C VAL A 516 -28.20 -3.39 15.61
N ARG A 517 -28.03 -4.67 15.85
CA ARG A 517 -28.35 -5.73 14.90
C ARG A 517 -29.28 -6.75 15.51
N VAL A 518 -30.47 -6.89 14.95
CA VAL A 518 -31.46 -7.88 15.34
C VAL A 518 -31.24 -9.16 14.57
N LEU A 519 -31.00 -10.25 15.29
CA LEU A 519 -30.86 -11.62 14.78
C LEU A 519 -32.08 -12.46 15.23
N PRO A 520 -32.27 -13.67 14.68
CA PRO A 520 -33.44 -14.49 15.06
C PRO A 520 -33.53 -14.87 16.54
N ASP A 521 -32.41 -14.93 17.25
CA ASP A 521 -32.27 -15.43 18.63
C ASP A 521 -31.69 -14.41 19.61
N LYS A 522 -31.14 -13.30 19.10
CA LYS A 522 -30.45 -12.29 19.92
C LYS A 522 -30.35 -10.94 19.24
N VAL A 523 -29.97 -9.93 20.00
CA VAL A 523 -29.57 -8.60 19.52
C VAL A 523 -28.10 -8.39 19.80
N ASN A 524 -27.34 -8.00 18.78
CA ASN A 524 -25.95 -7.57 18.93
C ASN A 524 -25.88 -6.04 18.91
N VAL A 525 -25.26 -5.48 19.93
CA VAL A 525 -24.99 -4.05 20.07
C VAL A 525 -23.47 -3.84 19.95
N ARG A 526 -23.04 -2.97 19.06
CA ARG A 526 -21.65 -2.56 18.94
C ARG A 526 -21.52 -1.05 19.09
N LEU A 527 -20.67 -0.64 20.04
CA LEU A 527 -20.29 0.75 20.22
C LEU A 527 -18.84 0.94 19.78
N ARG A 528 -18.56 2.08 19.14
CA ARG A 528 -17.20 2.47 18.73
C ARG A 528 -16.99 3.94 19.06
N ASP A 529 -15.88 4.25 19.74
CA ASP A 529 -15.42 5.61 20.04
C ASP A 529 -13.91 5.74 19.80
N ASN A 530 -13.39 6.96 19.83
CA ASN A 530 -11.98 7.28 19.71
C ASN A 530 -11.37 7.92 20.96
N GLY A 531 -11.99 7.69 22.10
CA GLY A 531 -11.56 8.22 23.40
C GLY A 531 -10.33 7.51 23.99
N ALA A 532 -10.07 7.81 25.26
CA ALA A 532 -9.08 7.09 26.05
C ALA A 532 -9.39 5.59 26.09
N GLU A 533 -8.36 4.79 26.29
CA GLU A 533 -8.55 3.34 26.43
C GLU A 533 -9.35 3.04 27.68
N PHE A 534 -10.49 2.39 27.51
CA PHE A 534 -11.37 1.98 28.59
C PHE A 534 -11.97 0.61 28.26
N ASP A 535 -11.49 -0.41 28.97
CA ASP A 535 -12.01 -1.76 28.83
C ASP A 535 -13.15 -2.01 29.82
N PRO A 536 -14.41 -2.06 29.37
CA PRO A 536 -15.52 -2.33 30.25
C PRO A 536 -15.54 -3.76 30.79
N THR A 537 -14.76 -4.68 30.24
CA THR A 537 -14.70 -6.08 30.69
C THR A 537 -13.79 -6.27 31.90
N ASP A 538 -12.76 -5.42 32.07
CA ASP A 538 -11.80 -5.49 33.17
C ASP A 538 -12.10 -4.50 34.30
N TYR A 539 -13.08 -3.60 34.10
CA TYR A 539 -13.41 -2.59 35.12
C TYR A 539 -14.04 -3.20 36.36
N ILE A 540 -13.38 -3.01 37.52
CA ILE A 540 -13.88 -3.37 38.84
C ILE A 540 -14.20 -2.06 39.56
N ASP A 541 -15.51 -1.84 39.84
CA ASP A 541 -15.92 -0.69 40.61
C ASP A 541 -15.76 -0.94 42.11
N ASN A 542 -14.89 -0.16 42.75
CA ASN A 542 -14.65 -0.19 44.19
C ASN A 542 -15.54 0.79 44.98
N SER A 543 -16.58 1.37 44.36
CA SER A 543 -17.43 2.39 44.97
C SER A 543 -18.33 1.90 46.13
N GLY A 544 -18.36 0.58 46.40
CA GLY A 544 -19.17 -0.02 47.45
C GLY A 544 -20.68 -0.07 47.15
N LYS A 545 -21.13 0.29 45.93
CA LYS A 545 -22.51 0.14 45.48
C LYS A 545 -22.85 -1.33 45.23
N ARG A 546 -24.08 -1.74 45.54
CA ARG A 546 -24.54 -3.14 45.40
C ARG A 546 -24.48 -3.67 43.97
N ILE A 547 -24.79 -2.86 42.98
CA ILE A 547 -24.73 -3.17 41.54
C ILE A 547 -24.29 -1.89 40.80
N THR A 548 -23.31 -2.00 39.93
CA THR A 548 -22.88 -0.89 39.06
C THR A 548 -23.46 -1.08 37.65
N GLY A 549 -23.52 -0.01 36.86
CA GLY A 549 -24.09 -0.07 35.51
C GLY A 549 -23.42 -1.10 34.61
N LEU A 550 -22.07 -1.21 34.63
CA LEU A 550 -21.36 -2.24 33.88
C LEU A 550 -21.63 -3.67 34.39
N GLN A 551 -21.86 -3.86 35.68
CA GLN A 551 -22.27 -5.15 36.20
C GLN A 551 -23.67 -5.51 35.70
N LEU A 552 -24.58 -4.53 35.63
CA LEU A 552 -25.91 -4.70 35.05
C LEU A 552 -25.82 -5.11 33.58
N VAL A 553 -25.02 -4.44 32.79
CA VAL A 553 -24.76 -4.82 31.36
C VAL A 553 -24.29 -6.28 31.27
N ARG A 554 -23.34 -6.70 32.10
CA ARG A 554 -22.85 -8.09 32.14
C ARG A 554 -23.92 -9.10 32.54
N MET A 555 -24.84 -8.73 33.43
CA MET A 555 -25.95 -9.61 33.87
C MET A 555 -27.03 -9.73 32.78
N LEU A 556 -27.27 -8.68 32.01
CA LEU A 556 -28.30 -8.64 30.96
C LEU A 556 -27.81 -9.20 29.63
N SER A 557 -26.51 -9.42 29.49
CA SER A 557 -25.88 -9.85 28.22
C SER A 557 -25.37 -11.29 28.30
N SER A 558 -25.38 -11.99 27.18
CA SER A 558 -24.76 -13.31 27.04
C SER A 558 -23.25 -13.24 26.78
N SER A 559 -22.76 -12.15 26.21
CA SER A 559 -21.33 -11.86 26.04
C SER A 559 -21.06 -10.36 25.95
N VAL A 560 -19.92 -9.94 26.52
CA VAL A 560 -19.34 -8.60 26.35
C VAL A 560 -17.91 -8.78 25.91
N GLU A 561 -17.58 -8.23 24.75
CA GLU A 561 -16.24 -8.30 24.17
C GLU A 561 -15.73 -6.88 23.93
N TYR A 562 -14.50 -6.62 24.35
CA TYR A 562 -13.81 -5.36 24.09
C TYR A 562 -12.58 -5.59 23.21
N ASN A 563 -12.35 -4.68 22.30
CA ASN A 563 -11.14 -4.68 21.49
C ASN A 563 -10.72 -3.24 21.17
N ARG A 564 -9.40 -2.98 21.17
CA ARG A 564 -8.85 -1.70 20.74
C ARG A 564 -8.10 -1.85 19.43
N VAL A 565 -8.67 -1.29 18.36
CA VAL A 565 -8.14 -1.40 16.99
C VAL A 565 -7.97 -0.01 16.39
N LEU A 566 -6.78 0.30 15.89
CA LEU A 566 -6.45 1.60 15.30
C LEU A 566 -6.70 2.81 16.22
N GLY A 567 -6.72 2.59 17.54
CA GLY A 567 -7.04 3.62 18.53
C GLY A 567 -8.54 3.86 18.71
N PHE A 568 -9.40 3.05 18.11
CA PHE A 568 -10.80 2.97 18.46
C PHE A 568 -11.02 1.95 19.58
N ASN A 569 -11.83 2.30 20.54
CA ASN A 569 -12.47 1.36 21.44
C ASN A 569 -13.66 0.75 20.71
N VAL A 570 -13.78 -0.55 20.70
CA VAL A 570 -14.91 -1.28 20.09
C VAL A 570 -15.43 -2.26 21.13
N THR A 571 -16.65 -2.01 21.62
CA THR A 571 -17.34 -2.88 22.56
C THR A 571 -18.50 -3.56 21.84
N ASN A 572 -18.52 -4.88 21.84
CA ASN A 572 -19.60 -5.70 21.31
C ASN A 572 -20.32 -6.39 22.45
N VAL A 573 -21.64 -6.30 22.46
CA VAL A 573 -22.51 -6.92 23.47
C VAL A 573 -23.56 -7.74 22.74
N ALA A 574 -23.75 -8.99 23.18
CA ALA A 574 -24.85 -9.83 22.72
C ALA A 574 -25.90 -9.99 23.82
N VAL A 575 -27.15 -9.70 23.49
CA VAL A 575 -28.31 -9.86 24.37
C VAL A 575 -29.23 -10.91 23.77
N ASN A 576 -29.35 -12.07 24.41
CA ASN A 576 -30.22 -13.15 23.94
C ASN A 576 -31.68 -12.79 24.17
N TYR A 577 -32.57 -13.35 23.38
CA TYR A 577 -34.01 -13.24 23.62
C TYR A 577 -34.40 -13.91 24.96
N SER A 578 -35.11 -13.18 25.79
CA SER A 578 -35.60 -13.63 27.11
C SER A 578 -37.10 -13.43 27.26
#